data_cda89aa0b31af62d5856f81e8344f073
#
_entry.id   cda89aa0b31af62d5856f81e8344f073
#
_cell.length_a   1.000
_cell.length_b   1.000
_cell.length_c   1.000
_cell.angle_alpha   90.00
_cell.angle_beta   90.00
_cell.angle_gamma   90.00
#
_symmetry.space_group_name_H-M   'P 1'
#
loop_
_entity.id
_entity.type
_entity.pdbx_description
1 polymer ?
#
loop_
_entity_poly.entity_id
_entity_poly.type
_entity_poly.pdbx_seq_one_letter_code
_entity_poly.pdbx_strand_id
1 'polypeptide(L)'
;FSDWVMPNTAVAEGSVDANFFQHAPFLEQFNASRKTNLTPIAYGYSTTIGLFSKKLKRGDPMPDGATIGIPSDPVNTGRALLLLQSIKLITLKSGVTHQATIADITDNPKRLKFIQIEGSQAARSFDDVTASVTYTTFAKHGGLDEKDGLAFDNQDADNVRRYAIRWVALPARANDPRLQRFIAIYQQSPEVKATLRRLYGDLIAFPW
;
A
#
# COMPACT_ATOMS: atom_id res chain seq x y z
N PHE A 1 8.81 2.41 14.00
CA PHE A 1 7.62 3.28 14.04
C PHE A 1 6.38 2.41 14.18
N SER A 2 5.43 2.85 14.97
CA SER A 2 4.17 2.14 15.25
C SER A 2 3.05 2.48 14.26
N ASP A 3 3.21 3.53 13.48
CA ASP A 3 2.25 4.04 12.50
C ASP A 3 2.98 4.61 11.26
N TRP A 4 2.19 5.02 10.25
CA TRP A 4 2.72 5.54 8.99
C TRP A 4 2.82 7.08 8.95
N VAL A 5 2.49 7.79 10.03
CA VAL A 5 2.61 9.25 10.13
C VAL A 5 3.98 9.66 10.67
N MET A 6 4.43 8.98 11.70
CA MET A 6 5.68 9.27 12.41
C MET A 6 6.94 9.30 11.53
N PRO A 7 7.13 8.41 10.52
CA PRO A 7 8.31 8.48 9.67
C PRO A 7 8.43 9.79 8.87
N ASN A 8 7.31 10.35 8.43
CA ASN A 8 7.29 11.64 7.74
C ASN A 8 7.50 12.81 8.71
N THR A 9 6.91 12.74 9.90
CA THR A 9 7.15 13.72 10.96
C THR A 9 8.63 13.81 11.31
N ALA A 10 9.30 12.66 11.48
CA ALA A 10 10.72 12.61 11.80
C ALA A 10 11.61 13.24 10.70
N VAL A 11 11.25 13.07 9.41
CA VAL A 11 11.95 13.77 8.32
C VAL A 11 11.64 15.26 8.34
N ALA A 12 10.38 15.65 8.52
CA ALA A 12 9.97 17.05 8.53
C ALA A 12 10.65 17.85 9.65
N GLU A 13 10.86 17.23 10.80
CA GLU A 13 11.55 17.81 11.98
C GLU A 13 13.08 17.71 11.89
N GLY A 14 13.62 17.01 10.88
CA GLY A 14 15.06 16.82 10.71
C GLY A 14 15.68 15.80 11.68
N SER A 15 14.88 15.02 12.38
CA SER A 15 15.35 13.96 13.28
C SER A 15 15.99 12.78 12.53
N VAL A 16 15.60 12.58 11.28
CA VAL A 16 16.21 11.65 10.32
C VAL A 16 16.41 12.33 8.98
N ASP A 17 17.42 11.89 8.23
CA ASP A 17 17.77 12.50 6.94
C ASP A 17 16.78 12.14 5.81
N ALA A 18 16.22 10.95 5.86
CA ALA A 18 15.26 10.43 4.88
C ALA A 18 14.42 9.30 5.47
N ASN A 19 13.30 8.98 4.82
CA ASN A 19 12.56 7.76 5.07
C ASN A 19 12.33 6.94 3.79
N PHE A 20 11.91 5.69 3.96
CA PHE A 20 11.68 4.75 2.88
C PHE A 20 10.55 3.79 3.25
N PHE A 21 9.29 4.18 3.00
CA PHE A 21 8.14 3.34 3.38
C PHE A 21 6.87 3.63 2.57
N GLN A 22 6.78 4.75 1.84
CA GLN A 22 5.54 5.30 1.29
C GLN A 22 5.61 5.47 -0.22
N HIS A 23 4.45 5.45 -0.87
CA HIS A 23 4.26 5.81 -2.27
C HIS A 23 3.86 7.29 -2.44
N ALA A 24 3.92 7.79 -3.69
CA ALA A 24 3.68 9.20 -3.97
C ALA A 24 2.32 9.72 -3.49
N PRO A 25 1.17 9.08 -3.76
CA PRO A 25 -0.12 9.59 -3.28
C PRO A 25 -0.23 9.73 -1.76
N PHE A 26 0.41 8.84 -0.99
CA PHE A 26 0.45 8.95 0.46
C PHE A 26 1.28 10.15 0.91
N LEU A 27 2.44 10.38 0.29
CA LEU A 27 3.27 11.55 0.57
C LEU A 27 2.54 12.86 0.23
N GLU A 28 1.88 12.92 -0.91
CA GLU A 28 1.08 14.08 -1.33
C GLU A 28 -0.02 14.41 -0.31
N GLN A 29 -0.75 13.40 0.15
CA GLN A 29 -1.76 13.54 1.19
C GLN A 29 -1.16 14.01 2.53
N PHE A 30 -0.02 13.47 2.94
CA PHE A 30 0.70 13.91 4.13
C PHE A 30 1.11 15.38 4.02
N ASN A 31 1.77 15.75 2.93
CA ASN A 31 2.21 17.12 2.69
C ASN A 31 1.03 18.11 2.71
N ALA A 32 -0.08 17.77 2.05
CA ALA A 32 -1.27 18.61 2.03
C ALA A 32 -1.87 18.78 3.43
N SER A 33 -2.01 17.69 4.19
CA SER A 33 -2.64 17.71 5.53
C SER A 33 -1.78 18.37 6.59
N ARG A 34 -0.46 18.26 6.49
CA ARG A 34 0.51 18.78 7.48
C ARG A 34 1.18 20.09 7.04
N LYS A 35 0.88 20.58 5.82
CA LYS A 35 1.51 21.77 5.22
C LYS A 35 3.03 21.64 5.18
N THR A 36 3.52 20.45 4.85
CA THR A 36 4.93 20.13 4.65
C THR A 36 5.25 20.06 3.16
N ASN A 37 6.56 20.00 2.84
CA ASN A 37 7.05 19.94 1.46
C ASN A 37 8.05 18.80 1.26
N LEU A 38 7.88 17.69 1.98
CA LEU A 38 8.75 16.54 1.82
C LEU A 38 8.78 16.09 0.35
N THR A 39 9.95 15.74 -0.14
CA THR A 39 10.17 15.48 -1.57
C THR A 39 10.61 14.05 -1.81
N PRO A 40 9.99 13.35 -2.79
CA PRO A 40 10.48 12.06 -3.23
C PRO A 40 11.79 12.23 -3.99
N ILE A 41 12.83 11.52 -3.59
CA ILE A 41 14.19 11.68 -4.16
C ILE A 41 14.64 10.48 -4.99
N ALA A 42 14.03 9.31 -4.82
CA ALA A 42 14.28 8.14 -5.66
C ALA A 42 13.16 7.10 -5.56
N TYR A 43 13.12 6.21 -6.54
CA TYR A 43 12.29 5.04 -6.51
C TYR A 43 12.91 3.93 -5.66
N GLY A 44 12.08 3.29 -4.86
CA GLY A 44 12.28 1.97 -4.34
C GLY A 44 11.38 0.96 -5.05
N TYR A 45 11.19 -0.21 -4.47
CA TYR A 45 10.33 -1.25 -5.05
C TYR A 45 8.84 -0.87 -5.00
N SER A 46 8.06 -1.51 -5.86
CA SER A 46 6.59 -1.49 -5.81
C SER A 46 6.07 -2.83 -5.33
N THR A 47 5.07 -2.81 -4.46
CA THR A 47 4.32 -3.99 -4.06
C THR A 47 2.85 -3.83 -4.41
N THR A 48 2.24 -4.93 -4.80
CA THR A 48 0.82 -5.03 -5.08
C THR A 48 0.01 -4.98 -3.80
N ILE A 49 -1.17 -4.37 -3.83
CA ILE A 49 -2.20 -4.68 -2.85
C ILE A 49 -3.08 -5.81 -3.38
N GLY A 50 -3.58 -6.62 -2.46
CA GLY A 50 -4.51 -7.71 -2.79
C GLY A 50 -5.56 -7.88 -1.72
N LEU A 51 -6.64 -8.56 -2.09
CA LEU A 51 -7.63 -9.08 -1.16
C LEU A 51 -7.17 -10.46 -0.71
N PHE A 52 -6.81 -10.61 0.55
CA PHE A 52 -6.30 -11.84 1.14
C PHE A 52 -7.29 -12.44 2.13
N SER A 53 -7.27 -13.77 2.27
CA SER A 53 -8.11 -14.46 3.24
C SER A 53 -7.44 -15.73 3.78
N LYS A 54 -7.62 -15.99 5.08
CA LYS A 54 -7.34 -17.29 5.68
C LYS A 54 -8.53 -18.25 5.56
N LYS A 55 -9.72 -17.74 5.22
CA LYS A 55 -11.00 -18.45 5.26
C LYS A 55 -11.52 -18.85 3.88
N LEU A 56 -11.11 -18.12 2.83
CA LEU A 56 -11.53 -18.31 1.45
C LEU A 56 -10.33 -18.58 0.55
N LYS A 57 -10.57 -19.31 -0.54
CA LYS A 57 -9.61 -19.54 -1.61
C LYS A 57 -9.99 -18.74 -2.86
N ARG A 58 -9.03 -18.53 -3.75
CA ARG A 58 -9.28 -17.88 -5.04
C ARG A 58 -10.35 -18.68 -5.82
N GLY A 59 -11.41 -17.98 -6.24
CA GLY A 59 -12.56 -18.56 -6.91
C GLY A 59 -13.75 -18.87 -6.00
N ASP A 60 -13.56 -18.90 -4.69
CA ASP A 60 -14.68 -19.05 -3.77
C ASP A 60 -15.59 -17.80 -3.82
N PRO A 61 -16.92 -18.00 -3.74
CA PRO A 61 -17.85 -16.88 -3.69
C PRO A 61 -17.70 -16.11 -2.36
N MET A 62 -17.68 -14.80 -2.42
CA MET A 62 -17.70 -13.97 -1.21
C MET A 62 -19.04 -14.16 -0.48
N PRO A 63 -19.04 -14.53 0.81
CA PRO A 63 -20.29 -14.71 1.57
C PRO A 63 -21.05 -13.39 1.75
N ASP A 64 -22.36 -13.49 1.85
CA ASP A 64 -23.22 -12.36 2.21
C ASP A 64 -22.90 -11.91 3.65
N GLY A 65 -22.81 -10.59 3.84
CA GLY A 65 -22.47 -10.01 5.14
C GLY A 65 -21.01 -10.20 5.56
N ALA A 66 -20.13 -10.64 4.64
CA ALA A 66 -18.71 -10.81 4.93
C ALA A 66 -18.08 -9.53 5.46
N THR A 67 -17.17 -9.66 6.43
CA THR A 67 -16.39 -8.56 6.99
C THR A 67 -15.10 -8.42 6.19
N ILE A 68 -14.88 -7.23 5.63
CA ILE A 68 -13.70 -6.88 4.85
C ILE A 68 -12.86 -5.86 5.61
N GLY A 69 -11.64 -6.24 5.95
CA GLY A 69 -10.63 -5.31 6.45
C GLY A 69 -10.11 -4.43 5.30
N ILE A 70 -10.03 -3.14 5.52
CA ILE A 70 -9.44 -2.17 4.57
C ILE A 70 -8.51 -1.22 5.32
N PRO A 71 -7.47 -0.67 4.68
CA PRO A 71 -6.60 0.33 5.32
C PRO A 71 -7.40 1.53 5.84
N SER A 72 -6.97 2.11 6.97
CA SER A 72 -7.65 3.25 7.60
C SER A 72 -7.21 4.61 7.05
N ASP A 73 -6.06 4.69 6.38
CA ASP A 73 -5.63 5.94 5.75
C ASP A 73 -6.42 6.21 4.47
N PRO A 74 -6.74 7.49 4.17
CA PRO A 74 -7.64 7.84 3.08
C PRO A 74 -7.19 7.32 1.70
N VAL A 75 -5.89 7.35 1.41
CA VAL A 75 -5.36 6.97 0.09
C VAL A 75 -5.47 5.46 -0.13
N ASN A 76 -5.06 4.66 0.85
CA ASN A 76 -5.14 3.21 0.73
C ASN A 76 -6.57 2.69 0.94
N THR A 77 -7.43 3.40 1.71
CA THR A 77 -8.88 3.16 1.72
C THR A 77 -9.44 3.24 0.29
N GLY A 78 -9.18 4.35 -0.41
CA GLY A 78 -9.66 4.54 -1.78
C GLY A 78 -9.12 3.48 -2.74
N ARG A 79 -7.83 3.16 -2.64
CA ARG A 79 -7.21 2.09 -3.44
C ARG A 79 -7.85 0.71 -3.18
N ALA A 80 -8.16 0.41 -1.92
CA ALA A 80 -8.85 -0.83 -1.55
C ALA A 80 -10.26 -0.90 -2.14
N LEU A 81 -11.02 0.20 -2.07
CA LEU A 81 -12.37 0.26 -2.64
C LEU A 81 -12.35 0.12 -4.17
N LEU A 82 -11.37 0.70 -4.86
CA LEU A 82 -11.18 0.52 -6.30
C LEU A 82 -10.88 -0.95 -6.66
N LEU A 83 -10.05 -1.65 -5.86
CA LEU A 83 -9.82 -3.08 -6.03
C LEU A 83 -11.12 -3.87 -5.87
N LEU A 84 -11.89 -3.61 -4.82
CA LEU A 84 -13.16 -4.31 -4.59
C LEU A 84 -14.18 -4.05 -5.71
N GLN A 85 -14.21 -2.85 -6.27
CA GLN A 85 -15.01 -2.52 -7.45
C GLN A 85 -14.54 -3.27 -8.69
N SER A 86 -13.23 -3.36 -8.94
CA SER A 86 -12.68 -4.04 -10.12
C SER A 86 -13.07 -5.53 -10.19
N ILE A 87 -13.27 -6.15 -9.03
CA ILE A 87 -13.74 -7.55 -8.91
C ILE A 87 -15.25 -7.65 -8.66
N LYS A 88 -15.99 -6.54 -8.87
CA LYS A 88 -17.47 -6.49 -8.81
C LYS A 88 -18.08 -6.84 -7.46
N LEU A 89 -17.37 -6.65 -6.37
CA LEU A 89 -17.92 -6.84 -5.02
C LEU A 89 -18.71 -5.61 -4.55
N ILE A 90 -18.40 -4.42 -5.06
CA ILE A 90 -19.11 -3.17 -4.80
C ILE A 90 -19.17 -2.33 -6.08
N THR A 91 -20.02 -1.31 -6.08
CA THR A 91 -20.01 -0.24 -7.08
C THR A 91 -19.78 1.08 -6.37
N LEU A 92 -18.90 1.91 -6.91
CA LEU A 92 -18.61 3.26 -6.42
C LEU A 92 -19.31 4.30 -7.30
N LYS A 93 -19.50 5.50 -6.79
CA LYS A 93 -19.94 6.67 -7.58
C LYS A 93 -19.04 6.86 -8.80
N SER A 94 -19.64 7.31 -9.92
CA SER A 94 -18.87 7.61 -11.13
C SER A 94 -17.83 8.70 -10.89
N GLY A 95 -16.63 8.51 -11.47
CA GLY A 95 -15.56 9.51 -11.43
C GLY A 95 -14.72 9.53 -10.15
N VAL A 96 -14.99 8.66 -9.15
CA VAL A 96 -14.13 8.56 -7.97
C VAL A 96 -12.78 7.93 -8.34
N THR A 97 -11.74 8.34 -7.62
CA THR A 97 -10.36 7.91 -7.79
C THR A 97 -9.83 7.27 -6.49
N HIS A 98 -8.52 7.26 -6.32
CA HIS A 98 -7.88 6.82 -5.06
C HIS A 98 -8.29 7.63 -3.82
N GLN A 99 -9.12 8.65 -3.95
CA GLN A 99 -9.73 9.40 -2.83
C GLN A 99 -11.13 8.86 -2.47
N ALA A 100 -11.58 7.75 -3.06
CA ALA A 100 -12.86 7.13 -2.72
C ALA A 100 -12.94 6.80 -1.23
N THR A 101 -14.14 6.98 -0.68
CA THR A 101 -14.48 6.67 0.71
C THR A 101 -15.58 5.61 0.76
N ILE A 102 -15.82 5.02 1.92
CA ILE A 102 -16.95 4.06 2.13
C ILE A 102 -18.29 4.71 1.77
N ALA A 103 -18.44 6.03 1.98
CA ALA A 103 -19.65 6.78 1.62
C ALA A 103 -19.88 6.91 0.10
N ASP A 104 -18.89 6.61 -0.71
CA ASP A 104 -19.00 6.60 -2.17
C ASP A 104 -19.48 5.27 -2.75
N ILE A 105 -19.73 4.26 -1.91
CA ILE A 105 -20.31 2.99 -2.33
C ILE A 105 -21.79 3.23 -2.67
N THR A 106 -22.17 2.97 -3.91
CA THR A 106 -23.54 3.11 -4.41
C THR A 106 -24.29 1.77 -4.49
N ASP A 107 -23.55 0.67 -4.57
CA ASP A 107 -24.10 -0.67 -4.53
C ASP A 107 -23.18 -1.62 -3.77
N ASN A 108 -23.78 -2.48 -2.93
CA ASN A 108 -23.10 -3.47 -2.10
C ASN A 108 -23.98 -4.74 -2.03
N PRO A 109 -24.07 -5.50 -3.13
CA PRO A 109 -25.03 -6.59 -3.27
C PRO A 109 -24.80 -7.72 -2.25
N LYS A 110 -23.58 -7.87 -1.76
CA LYS A 110 -23.22 -8.85 -0.74
C LYS A 110 -23.35 -8.33 0.69
N ARG A 111 -23.81 -7.09 0.89
CA ARG A 111 -23.94 -6.45 2.21
C ARG A 111 -22.65 -6.54 3.03
N LEU A 112 -21.50 -6.35 2.35
CA LEU A 112 -20.18 -6.38 2.98
C LEU A 112 -20.10 -5.35 4.10
N LYS A 113 -19.44 -5.73 5.18
CA LYS A 113 -19.13 -4.87 6.32
C LYS A 113 -17.67 -4.47 6.24
N PHE A 114 -17.35 -3.19 6.37
CA PHE A 114 -15.99 -2.69 6.29
C PHE A 114 -15.45 -2.36 7.67
N ILE A 115 -14.25 -2.86 7.97
CA ILE A 115 -13.47 -2.51 9.17
C ILE A 115 -12.21 -1.81 8.70
N GLN A 116 -12.03 -0.57 9.12
CA GLN A 116 -10.80 0.17 8.86
C GLN A 116 -9.70 -0.26 9.83
N ILE A 117 -8.57 -0.68 9.28
CA ILE A 117 -7.45 -1.26 10.01
C ILE A 117 -6.23 -0.39 9.74
N GLU A 118 -5.53 0.03 10.79
CA GLU A 118 -4.23 0.70 10.63
C GLU A 118 -3.27 -0.24 9.88
N GLY A 119 -2.60 0.27 8.83
CA GLY A 119 -1.84 -0.58 7.90
C GLY A 119 -0.77 -1.42 8.57
N SER A 120 -0.10 -0.90 9.60
CA SER A 120 0.89 -1.64 10.39
C SER A 120 0.30 -2.83 11.17
N GLN A 121 -1.02 -2.85 11.39
CA GLN A 121 -1.75 -3.89 12.11
C GLN A 121 -2.43 -4.91 11.18
N ALA A 122 -2.39 -4.70 9.86
CA ALA A 122 -3.08 -5.54 8.88
C ALA A 122 -2.72 -7.03 9.02
N ALA A 123 -1.45 -7.35 9.30
CA ALA A 123 -0.99 -8.73 9.45
C ALA A 123 -1.69 -9.49 10.59
N ARG A 124 -2.17 -8.79 11.63
CA ARG A 124 -2.81 -9.39 12.81
C ARG A 124 -4.31 -9.54 12.67
N SER A 125 -4.92 -8.86 11.71
CA SER A 125 -6.38 -8.78 11.56
C SER A 125 -7.01 -9.95 10.79
N PHE A 126 -6.21 -10.80 10.13
CA PHE A 126 -6.74 -11.83 9.24
C PHE A 126 -7.64 -12.87 9.91
N ASP A 127 -7.48 -13.10 11.20
CA ASP A 127 -8.32 -14.04 11.94
C ASP A 127 -9.70 -13.44 12.29
N ASP A 128 -9.77 -12.11 12.40
CA ASP A 128 -10.97 -11.37 12.82
C ASP A 128 -11.90 -11.01 11.67
N VAL A 129 -11.42 -11.06 10.42
CA VAL A 129 -12.18 -10.69 9.22
C VAL A 129 -12.41 -11.87 8.27
N THR A 130 -13.34 -11.75 7.33
CA THR A 130 -13.51 -12.74 6.27
C THR A 130 -12.40 -12.64 5.24
N ALA A 131 -12.04 -11.41 4.86
CA ALA A 131 -10.90 -11.09 3.99
C ALA A 131 -10.39 -9.69 4.32
N SER A 132 -9.17 -9.37 3.92
CA SER A 132 -8.58 -8.04 4.12
C SER A 132 -7.85 -7.57 2.89
N VAL A 133 -8.05 -6.30 2.52
CA VAL A 133 -7.23 -5.64 1.49
C VAL A 133 -5.99 -5.08 2.15
N THR A 134 -4.83 -5.56 1.73
CA THR A 134 -3.54 -5.12 2.24
C THR A 134 -2.42 -5.34 1.23
N TYR A 135 -1.23 -4.85 1.54
CA TYR A 135 -0.03 -5.13 0.75
C TYR A 135 0.42 -6.58 0.89
N THR A 136 0.95 -7.14 -0.20
CA THR A 136 1.53 -8.50 -0.21
C THR A 136 2.59 -8.69 0.89
N THR A 137 3.36 -7.64 1.20
CA THR A 137 4.35 -7.64 2.26
C THR A 137 3.74 -7.86 3.65
N PHE A 138 2.61 -7.23 3.95
CA PHE A 138 1.91 -7.42 5.22
C PHE A 138 1.13 -8.73 5.27
N ALA A 139 0.56 -9.17 4.13
CA ALA A 139 -0.05 -10.49 4.04
C ALA A 139 0.95 -11.59 4.41
N LYS A 140 2.18 -11.49 3.90
CA LYS A 140 3.26 -12.44 4.21
C LYS A 140 3.63 -12.45 5.70
N HIS A 141 3.71 -11.29 6.33
CA HIS A 141 3.91 -11.20 7.78
C HIS A 141 2.74 -11.81 8.58
N GLY A 142 1.53 -11.84 8.02
CA GLY A 142 0.35 -12.52 8.56
C GLY A 142 0.26 -14.02 8.25
N GLY A 143 1.29 -14.58 7.62
CA GLY A 143 1.36 -16.01 7.26
C GLY A 143 0.63 -16.36 5.96
N LEU A 144 0.30 -15.36 5.12
CA LEU A 144 -0.35 -15.55 3.81
C LEU A 144 0.64 -15.27 2.69
N ASP A 145 0.57 -16.08 1.64
CA ASP A 145 1.36 -15.92 0.42
C ASP A 145 0.51 -15.44 -0.76
N GLU A 146 1.12 -15.21 -1.90
CA GLU A 146 0.46 -14.81 -3.14
C GLU A 146 -0.69 -15.76 -3.54
N LYS A 147 -0.53 -17.06 -3.31
CA LYS A 147 -1.56 -18.08 -3.57
C LYS A 147 -2.84 -17.87 -2.75
N ASP A 148 -2.73 -17.24 -1.58
CA ASP A 148 -3.84 -16.95 -0.66
C ASP A 148 -4.54 -15.62 -1.00
N GLY A 149 -4.05 -14.91 -2.01
CA GLY A 149 -4.69 -13.72 -2.56
C GLY A 149 -5.87 -14.08 -3.45
N LEU A 150 -7.04 -13.55 -3.12
CA LEU A 150 -8.28 -13.73 -3.88
C LEU A 150 -8.28 -12.86 -5.15
N ALA A 151 -7.72 -11.66 -5.06
CA ALA A 151 -7.57 -10.71 -6.15
C ALA A 151 -6.43 -9.74 -5.87
N PHE A 152 -5.93 -9.09 -6.93
CA PHE A 152 -4.84 -8.11 -6.86
C PHE A 152 -5.18 -6.87 -7.68
N ASP A 153 -4.62 -5.74 -7.32
CA ASP A 153 -4.75 -4.53 -8.13
C ASP A 153 -3.91 -4.62 -9.42
N ASN A 154 -4.22 -3.72 -10.36
CA ASN A 154 -3.54 -3.68 -11.65
C ASN A 154 -2.04 -3.40 -11.48
N GLN A 155 -1.23 -4.12 -12.26
CA GLN A 155 0.24 -4.01 -12.28
C GLN A 155 0.77 -3.40 -13.57
N ASP A 156 -0.01 -2.56 -14.25
CA ASP A 156 0.53 -1.78 -15.37
C ASP A 156 1.65 -0.82 -14.92
N ALA A 157 2.44 -0.34 -15.88
CA ALA A 157 3.62 0.47 -15.59
C ALA A 157 3.32 1.77 -14.83
N ASP A 158 2.14 2.36 -15.07
CA ASP A 158 1.74 3.60 -14.41
C ASP A 158 1.36 3.33 -12.95
N ASN A 159 0.63 2.26 -12.69
CA ASN A 159 0.25 1.85 -11.34
C ASN A 159 1.49 1.45 -10.53
N VAL A 160 2.40 0.67 -11.13
CA VAL A 160 3.69 0.31 -10.52
C VAL A 160 4.48 1.55 -10.13
N ARG A 161 4.61 2.54 -11.01
CA ARG A 161 5.33 3.80 -10.70
C ARG A 161 4.60 4.64 -9.66
N ARG A 162 3.29 4.77 -9.76
CA ARG A 162 2.47 5.54 -8.84
C ARG A 162 2.60 5.04 -7.41
N TYR A 163 2.53 3.73 -7.21
CA TYR A 163 2.51 3.09 -5.89
C TYR A 163 3.86 2.48 -5.49
N ALA A 164 4.93 2.73 -6.23
CA ALA A 164 6.27 2.39 -5.78
C ALA A 164 6.64 3.14 -4.50
N ILE A 165 7.25 2.43 -3.58
CA ILE A 165 7.83 3.01 -2.38
C ILE A 165 8.92 4.00 -2.79
N ARG A 166 9.00 5.13 -2.11
CA ARG A 166 9.94 6.22 -2.37
C ARG A 166 10.93 6.42 -1.24
N TRP A 167 12.12 6.79 -1.61
CA TRP A 167 13.01 7.52 -0.73
C TRP A 167 12.50 8.95 -0.65
N VAL A 168 12.31 9.47 0.56
CA VAL A 168 11.74 10.80 0.80
C VAL A 168 12.61 11.56 1.78
N ALA A 169 12.91 12.81 1.47
CA ALA A 169 13.73 13.71 2.30
C ALA A 169 13.15 15.14 2.30
N LEU A 170 13.72 16.02 3.11
CA LEU A 170 13.53 17.46 2.96
C LEU A 170 14.12 17.95 1.62
N PRO A 171 13.52 18.96 0.95
CA PRO A 171 14.06 19.50 -0.30
C PRO A 171 15.54 19.89 -0.23
N ALA A 172 15.97 20.48 0.89
CA ALA A 172 17.36 20.85 1.12
C ALA A 172 18.32 19.66 1.18
N ARG A 173 17.80 18.45 1.43
CA ARG A 173 18.58 17.20 1.51
C ARG A 173 18.46 16.34 0.26
N ALA A 174 17.64 16.73 -0.71
CA ALA A 174 17.38 15.93 -1.91
C ALA A 174 18.66 15.58 -2.70
N ASN A 175 19.63 16.48 -2.71
CA ASN A 175 20.91 16.31 -3.41
C ASN A 175 22.08 16.01 -2.44
N ASP A 176 21.82 15.60 -1.20
CA ASP A 176 22.90 15.21 -0.27
C ASP A 176 23.70 14.04 -0.86
N PRO A 177 25.03 14.18 -1.06
CA PRO A 177 25.82 13.14 -1.71
C PRO A 177 25.83 11.80 -0.97
N ARG A 178 25.64 11.79 0.35
CA ARG A 178 25.57 10.57 1.16
C ARG A 178 24.27 9.82 0.90
N LEU A 179 23.14 10.53 0.84
CA LEU A 179 21.84 9.94 0.48
C LEU A 179 21.85 9.40 -0.95
N GLN A 180 22.35 10.19 -1.89
CA GLN A 180 22.44 9.78 -3.29
C GLN A 180 23.32 8.53 -3.46
N ARG A 181 24.46 8.48 -2.76
CA ARG A 181 25.34 7.31 -2.77
C ARG A 181 24.65 6.07 -2.17
N PHE A 182 23.95 6.24 -1.04
CA PHE A 182 23.22 5.15 -0.41
C PHE A 182 22.11 4.58 -1.33
N ILE A 183 21.35 5.48 -1.96
CA ILE A 183 20.30 5.13 -2.93
C ILE A 183 20.89 4.39 -4.13
N ALA A 184 22.02 4.89 -4.67
CA ALA A 184 22.69 4.25 -5.80
C ALA A 184 23.15 2.82 -5.46
N ILE A 185 23.73 2.61 -4.27
CA ILE A 185 24.09 1.28 -3.78
C ILE A 185 22.86 0.36 -3.73
N TYR A 186 21.75 0.85 -3.15
CA TYR A 186 20.50 0.10 -3.06
C TYR A 186 19.98 -0.29 -4.45
N GLN A 187 19.90 0.65 -5.38
CA GLN A 187 19.33 0.43 -6.71
C GLN A 187 20.22 -0.43 -7.61
N GLN A 188 21.54 -0.31 -7.48
CA GLN A 188 22.51 -1.04 -8.31
C GLN A 188 22.83 -2.45 -7.79
N SER A 189 22.51 -2.75 -6.51
CA SER A 189 22.82 -4.06 -5.93
C SER A 189 21.89 -5.15 -6.48
N PRO A 190 22.43 -6.17 -7.17
CA PRO A 190 21.66 -7.35 -7.57
C PRO A 190 21.13 -8.14 -6.36
N GLU A 191 21.84 -8.11 -5.24
CA GLU A 191 21.44 -8.79 -4.00
C GLU A 191 20.18 -8.18 -3.38
N VAL A 192 20.01 -6.86 -3.48
CA VAL A 192 18.78 -6.18 -3.04
C VAL A 192 17.58 -6.71 -3.83
N LYS A 193 17.66 -6.73 -5.17
CA LYS A 193 16.57 -7.25 -6.01
C LYS A 193 16.30 -8.73 -5.76
N ALA A 194 17.34 -9.55 -5.66
CA ALA A 194 17.22 -10.98 -5.36
C ALA A 194 16.58 -11.23 -4.00
N THR A 195 16.98 -10.48 -2.97
CA THR A 195 16.44 -10.60 -1.62
C THR A 195 14.97 -10.17 -1.57
N LEU A 196 14.61 -9.06 -2.20
CA LEU A 196 13.22 -8.59 -2.25
C LEU A 196 12.31 -9.61 -2.96
N ARG A 197 12.75 -10.19 -4.09
CA ARG A 197 12.00 -11.28 -4.75
C ARG A 197 11.87 -12.51 -3.89
N ARG A 198 12.93 -12.93 -3.21
CA ARG A 198 12.88 -14.08 -2.30
C ARG A 198 11.91 -13.85 -1.14
N LEU A 199 11.86 -12.62 -0.59
CA LEU A 199 11.00 -12.28 0.54
C LEU A 199 9.53 -12.12 0.14
N TYR A 200 9.25 -11.53 -1.03
CA TYR A 200 7.93 -11.02 -1.39
C TYR A 200 7.35 -11.60 -2.69
N GLY A 201 8.08 -12.52 -3.36
CA GLY A 201 7.58 -13.20 -4.56
C GLY A 201 7.62 -12.36 -5.83
N ASP A 202 6.82 -12.77 -6.81
CA ASP A 202 6.83 -12.18 -8.16
C ASP A 202 5.96 -10.92 -8.29
N LEU A 203 5.11 -10.63 -7.29
CA LEU A 203 4.29 -9.41 -7.26
C LEU A 203 5.07 -8.15 -6.86
N ILE A 204 6.40 -8.24 -6.74
CA ILE A 204 7.27 -7.10 -6.51
C ILE A 204 7.84 -6.58 -7.84
N ALA A 205 7.79 -5.28 -8.06
CA ALA A 205 8.34 -4.63 -9.23
C ALA A 205 9.40 -3.59 -8.86
N PHE A 206 10.30 -3.32 -9.81
CA PHE A 206 11.41 -2.39 -9.64
C PHE A 206 11.33 -1.29 -10.70
N PRO A 207 10.76 -0.11 -10.38
CA PRO A 207 10.54 0.97 -11.35
C PRO A 207 11.79 1.82 -11.65
N TRP A 208 13.01 1.34 -11.28
CA TRP A 208 14.31 1.95 -11.61
C TRP A 208 15.14 1.08 -12.51
#